data_de1730c6fbfeff1c4ab4c6edf5d6177d
#
_entry.id   de1730c6fbfeff1c4ab4c6edf5d6177d
#
_cell.length_a   1.000
_cell.length_b   1.000
_cell.length_c   1.000
_cell.angle_alpha   90.00
_cell.angle_beta   90.00
_cell.angle_gamma   90.00
#
_symmetry.space_group_name_H-M   'P 1'
#
loop_
_entity.id
_entity.type
_entity.pdbx_description
1 polymer ?
#
loop_
_entity_poly.entity_id
_entity_poly.type
_entity_poly.pdbx_seq_one_letter_code
_entity_poly.pdbx_strand_id
1 'polypeptide(L)'
;MKRVKLIVAYDGTGYCGWQVQPNEITVEGVLNKHISELTGEDIKVIGASRTDSGVHALGNVAVFDTESRIPGEKMAKALNARLPEDIIIQDSKEVPLDYHPRFQDTRKTYEYTFYNARYDNPVTSRHHHFVYVPLDVEKMKEAASYFLGEHCFISMCSSKAQVTSLSLIHISEPTRLAL
;
A
#
# COMPACT_ATOMS: atom_id res chain seq x y z
N MET A 1 -9.81 -7.31 -25.11
CA MET A 1 -9.21 -6.55 -24.01
C MET A 1 -10.06 -6.68 -22.78
N LYS A 2 -9.47 -6.91 -21.62
CA LYS A 2 -10.12 -6.99 -20.31
C LYS A 2 -9.29 -6.27 -19.27
N ARG A 3 -9.93 -5.78 -18.22
CA ARG A 3 -9.26 -5.17 -17.07
C ARG A 3 -9.24 -6.14 -15.92
N VAL A 4 -8.05 -6.37 -15.35
CA VAL A 4 -7.84 -7.24 -14.21
C VAL A 4 -7.49 -6.39 -12.99
N LYS A 5 -8.24 -6.59 -11.90
CA LYS A 5 -7.97 -6.02 -10.59
C LYS A 5 -7.12 -7.00 -9.80
N LEU A 6 -6.11 -6.48 -9.12
CA LEU A 6 -5.23 -7.20 -8.20
C LEU A 6 -5.36 -6.62 -6.79
N ILE A 7 -5.26 -7.48 -5.80
CA ILE A 7 -4.99 -7.12 -4.40
C ILE A 7 -3.54 -7.50 -4.11
N VAL A 8 -2.70 -6.49 -3.90
CA VAL A 8 -1.24 -6.65 -3.80
C VAL A 8 -0.79 -6.42 -2.36
N ALA A 9 -0.17 -7.43 -1.75
CA ALA A 9 0.57 -7.29 -0.50
C ALA A 9 2.07 -7.25 -0.78
N TYR A 10 2.81 -6.45 -0.03
CA TYR A 10 4.27 -6.37 -0.20
C TYR A 10 4.99 -5.89 1.07
N ASP A 11 6.19 -6.42 1.26
CA ASP A 11 7.20 -5.85 2.15
C ASP A 11 7.94 -4.74 1.38
N GLY A 12 7.72 -3.49 1.77
CA GLY A 12 8.28 -2.32 1.09
C GLY A 12 9.76 -2.03 1.40
N THR A 13 10.41 -2.79 2.29
CA THR A 13 11.77 -2.52 2.78
C THR A 13 12.80 -2.37 1.66
N GLY A 14 12.69 -3.18 0.60
CA GLY A 14 13.60 -3.16 -0.55
C GLY A 14 13.17 -2.25 -1.70
N TYR A 15 12.14 -1.42 -1.53
CA TYR A 15 11.52 -0.65 -2.61
C TYR A 15 11.54 0.85 -2.35
N CYS A 16 11.82 1.63 -3.39
CA CYS A 16 11.69 3.08 -3.38
C CYS A 16 10.22 3.52 -3.57
N GLY A 17 9.32 2.89 -2.81
CA GLY A 17 7.90 3.11 -2.82
C GLY A 17 7.14 2.38 -3.93
N TRP A 18 5.89 2.77 -4.12
CA TRP A 18 5.01 2.15 -5.12
C TRP A 18 5.36 2.60 -6.55
N GLN A 19 5.34 3.92 -6.79
CA GLN A 19 5.35 4.48 -8.14
C GLN A 19 6.70 4.33 -8.84
N VAL A 20 6.70 3.97 -10.13
CA VAL A 20 7.89 3.90 -10.98
C VAL A 20 8.68 5.20 -10.93
N GLN A 21 9.98 5.10 -10.68
CA GLN A 21 10.94 6.19 -10.66
C GLN A 21 12.18 5.81 -11.50
N PRO A 22 12.84 6.77 -12.15
CA PRO A 22 14.07 6.49 -12.91
C PRO A 22 15.17 5.90 -11.99
N ASN A 23 15.78 4.83 -12.44
CA ASN A 23 16.91 4.15 -11.77
C ASN A 23 16.63 3.55 -10.39
N GLU A 24 15.34 3.43 -9.99
CA GLU A 24 14.94 2.89 -8.69
C GLU A 24 14.09 1.63 -8.84
N ILE A 25 14.22 0.71 -7.87
CA ILE A 25 13.37 -0.47 -7.78
C ILE A 25 12.09 -0.08 -7.03
N THR A 26 10.95 -0.23 -7.69
CA THR A 26 9.63 0.12 -7.15
C THR A 26 8.64 -1.03 -7.32
N VAL A 27 7.62 -1.09 -6.47
CA VAL A 27 6.62 -2.17 -6.53
C VAL A 27 5.88 -2.18 -7.87
N GLU A 28 5.43 -1.01 -8.36
CA GLU A 28 4.77 -0.88 -9.67
C GLU A 28 5.69 -1.30 -10.83
N GLY A 29 6.98 -0.97 -10.76
CA GLY A 29 7.97 -1.36 -11.77
C GLY A 29 8.16 -2.87 -11.83
N VAL A 30 8.24 -3.55 -10.67
CA VAL A 30 8.33 -5.01 -10.61
C VAL A 30 7.06 -5.65 -11.13
N LEU A 31 5.88 -5.16 -10.75
CA LEU A 31 4.60 -5.66 -11.28
C LEU A 31 4.52 -5.49 -12.80
N ASN A 32 4.83 -4.31 -13.34
CA ASN A 32 4.84 -4.05 -14.79
C ASN A 32 5.71 -5.08 -15.52
N LYS A 33 6.94 -5.29 -15.04
CA LYS A 33 7.88 -6.24 -15.62
C LYS A 33 7.30 -7.67 -15.65
N HIS A 34 6.90 -8.19 -14.49
CA HIS A 34 6.47 -9.59 -14.39
C HIS A 34 5.14 -9.86 -15.08
N ILE A 35 4.21 -8.88 -15.09
CA ILE A 35 2.96 -9.03 -15.84
C ILE A 35 3.24 -8.99 -17.34
N SER A 36 4.11 -8.10 -17.81
CA SER A 36 4.50 -8.04 -19.22
C SER A 36 5.18 -9.31 -19.69
N GLU A 37 6.10 -9.86 -18.89
CA GLU A 37 6.75 -11.16 -19.17
C GLU A 37 5.76 -12.33 -19.19
N LEU A 38 4.72 -12.31 -18.33
CA LEU A 38 3.69 -13.34 -18.28
C LEU A 38 2.74 -13.29 -19.45
N THR A 39 2.36 -12.08 -19.89
CA THR A 39 1.32 -11.87 -20.92
C THR A 39 1.91 -11.73 -22.33
N GLY A 40 3.18 -11.33 -22.44
CA GLY A 40 3.82 -10.94 -23.68
C GLY A 40 3.41 -9.56 -24.18
N GLU A 41 2.82 -8.72 -23.33
CA GLU A 41 2.28 -7.40 -23.65
C GLU A 41 3.05 -6.31 -22.89
N ASP A 42 3.04 -5.06 -23.38
CA ASP A 42 3.56 -3.90 -22.63
C ASP A 42 2.52 -3.43 -21.63
N ILE A 43 2.64 -3.89 -20.39
CA ILE A 43 1.65 -3.65 -19.32
C ILE A 43 2.06 -2.46 -18.46
N LYS A 44 1.06 -1.62 -18.17
CA LYS A 44 1.16 -0.53 -17.20
C LYS A 44 0.10 -0.71 -16.11
N VAL A 45 0.56 -0.94 -14.91
CA VAL A 45 -0.29 -1.08 -13.73
C VAL A 45 -0.71 0.30 -13.22
N ILE A 46 -1.96 0.41 -12.77
CA ILE A 46 -2.50 1.61 -12.12
C ILE A 46 -2.85 1.25 -10.68
N GLY A 47 -2.11 1.77 -9.72
CA GLY A 47 -2.37 1.57 -8.29
C GLY A 47 -3.40 2.55 -7.71
N ALA A 48 -4.17 2.10 -6.72
CA ALA A 48 -5.11 2.94 -5.96
C ALA A 48 -4.36 3.91 -5.04
N SER A 49 -3.27 3.45 -4.42
CA SER A 49 -2.47 4.23 -3.48
C SER A 49 -1.01 4.22 -3.87
N ARG A 50 -0.35 5.35 -3.69
CA ARG A 50 1.10 5.47 -3.72
C ARG A 50 1.60 5.36 -2.28
N THR A 51 2.48 4.42 -2.02
CA THR A 51 3.21 4.31 -0.76
C THR A 51 4.61 4.89 -0.93
N ASP A 52 5.14 5.50 0.10
CA ASP A 52 6.50 6.01 0.12
C ASP A 52 7.53 4.88 0.27
N SER A 53 8.82 5.22 0.13
CA SER A 53 9.92 4.26 0.28
C SER A 53 9.88 3.54 1.62
N GLY A 54 10.04 2.24 1.62
CA GLY A 54 10.03 1.39 2.81
C GLY A 54 8.65 1.06 3.39
N VAL A 55 7.56 1.66 2.88
CA VAL A 55 6.21 1.41 3.39
C VAL A 55 5.66 0.08 2.86
N HIS A 56 5.17 -0.77 3.75
CA HIS A 56 4.53 -2.04 3.44
C HIS A 56 3.05 -1.85 3.06
N ALA A 57 2.45 -2.86 2.46
CA ALA A 57 0.99 -2.93 2.29
C ALA A 57 0.47 -4.35 2.45
N LEU A 58 -0.67 -4.49 3.11
CA LEU A 58 -1.39 -5.76 3.22
C LEU A 58 -2.36 -6.01 2.08
N GLY A 59 -2.73 -4.97 1.32
CA GLY A 59 -3.73 -5.11 0.26
C GLY A 59 -3.91 -3.85 -0.58
N ASN A 60 -2.85 -3.36 -1.26
CA ASN A 60 -3.01 -2.25 -2.20
C ASN A 60 -3.76 -2.73 -3.45
N VAL A 61 -4.76 -1.97 -3.88
CA VAL A 61 -5.53 -2.29 -5.08
C VAL A 61 -4.80 -1.76 -6.31
N ALA A 62 -4.66 -2.61 -7.32
CA ALA A 62 -4.11 -2.24 -8.62
C ALA A 62 -4.93 -2.82 -9.77
N VAL A 63 -4.86 -2.21 -10.94
CA VAL A 63 -5.48 -2.72 -12.16
C VAL A 63 -4.51 -2.64 -13.32
N PHE A 64 -4.72 -3.50 -14.30
CA PHE A 64 -4.07 -3.42 -15.62
C PHE A 64 -4.99 -3.97 -16.70
N ASP A 65 -4.76 -3.56 -17.94
CA ASP A 65 -5.50 -4.03 -19.10
C ASP A 65 -4.67 -5.05 -19.87
N THR A 66 -5.32 -6.11 -20.38
CA THR A 66 -4.65 -7.19 -21.13
C THR A 66 -5.59 -7.87 -22.12
N GLU A 67 -5.02 -8.45 -23.17
CA GLU A 67 -5.71 -9.36 -24.09
C GLU A 67 -5.35 -10.83 -23.82
N SER A 68 -4.51 -11.08 -22.82
CA SER A 68 -4.10 -12.43 -22.42
C SER A 68 -5.28 -13.37 -22.22
N ARG A 69 -5.11 -14.64 -22.62
CA ARG A 69 -6.10 -15.71 -22.44
C ARG A 69 -6.21 -16.21 -21.00
N ILE A 70 -5.32 -15.80 -20.10
CA ILE A 70 -5.34 -16.21 -18.69
C ILE A 70 -6.58 -15.60 -18.04
N PRO A 71 -7.51 -16.39 -17.47
CA PRO A 71 -8.65 -15.85 -16.73
C PRO A 71 -8.22 -14.94 -15.58
N GLY A 72 -8.98 -13.86 -15.32
CA GLY A 72 -8.66 -12.89 -14.29
C GLY A 72 -8.43 -13.52 -12.91
N GLU A 73 -9.26 -14.50 -12.55
CA GLU A 73 -9.19 -15.23 -11.27
C GLU A 73 -7.95 -16.14 -11.14
N LYS A 74 -7.31 -16.48 -12.27
CA LYS A 74 -6.07 -17.28 -12.29
C LYS A 74 -4.81 -16.43 -12.35
N MET A 75 -4.95 -15.13 -12.54
CA MET A 75 -3.82 -14.22 -12.71
C MET A 75 -2.96 -14.16 -11.44
N ALA A 76 -3.56 -14.12 -10.25
CA ALA A 76 -2.85 -14.14 -8.99
C ALA A 76 -1.91 -15.36 -8.87
N LYS A 77 -2.41 -16.55 -9.16
CA LYS A 77 -1.60 -17.78 -9.11
C LYS A 77 -0.46 -17.78 -10.13
N ALA A 78 -0.72 -17.28 -11.33
CA ALA A 78 0.29 -17.23 -12.40
C ALA A 78 1.40 -16.21 -12.08
N LEU A 79 1.03 -15.06 -11.49
CA LEU A 79 1.98 -14.03 -11.08
C LEU A 79 2.81 -14.44 -9.87
N ASN A 80 2.20 -15.02 -8.84
CA ASN A 80 2.90 -15.45 -7.62
C ASN A 80 3.95 -16.54 -7.88
N ALA A 81 3.87 -17.27 -8.98
CA ALA A 81 4.91 -18.20 -9.41
C ALA A 81 6.17 -17.51 -10.00
N ARG A 82 6.13 -16.19 -10.21
CA ARG A 82 7.17 -15.41 -10.89
C ARG A 82 7.65 -14.20 -10.11
N LEU A 83 6.77 -13.65 -9.26
CA LEU A 83 7.08 -12.49 -8.42
C LEU A 83 8.11 -12.86 -7.36
N PRO A 84 8.92 -11.88 -6.91
CA PRO A 84 9.79 -12.06 -5.76
C PRO A 84 8.97 -12.33 -4.49
N GLU A 85 9.60 -12.93 -3.47
CA GLU A 85 8.92 -13.39 -2.24
C GLU A 85 8.29 -12.24 -1.41
N ASP A 86 8.76 -11.02 -1.61
CA ASP A 86 8.31 -9.82 -0.92
C ASP A 86 7.12 -9.11 -1.59
N ILE A 87 6.61 -9.64 -2.72
CA ILE A 87 5.37 -9.18 -3.39
C ILE A 87 4.45 -10.37 -3.66
N ILE A 88 3.24 -10.32 -3.11
CA ILE A 88 2.23 -11.37 -3.27
C ILE A 88 0.92 -10.77 -3.77
N ILE A 89 0.34 -11.38 -4.80
CA ILE A 89 -1.03 -11.11 -5.24
C ILE A 89 -1.97 -11.99 -4.42
N GLN A 90 -2.74 -11.38 -3.53
CA GLN A 90 -3.68 -12.09 -2.65
C GLN A 90 -4.94 -12.51 -3.38
N ASP A 91 -5.41 -11.65 -4.32
CA ASP A 91 -6.60 -11.91 -5.11
C ASP A 91 -6.49 -11.25 -6.48
N SER A 92 -7.15 -11.82 -7.48
CA SER A 92 -7.27 -11.25 -8.82
C SER A 92 -8.61 -11.57 -9.45
N LYS A 93 -9.21 -10.59 -10.12
CA LYS A 93 -10.47 -10.79 -10.84
C LYS A 93 -10.65 -9.80 -11.98
N GLU A 94 -11.47 -10.16 -12.95
CA GLU A 94 -11.88 -9.24 -13.99
C GLU A 94 -12.84 -8.19 -13.43
N VAL A 95 -12.71 -6.97 -13.91
CA VAL A 95 -13.57 -5.82 -13.56
C VAL A 95 -13.95 -5.07 -14.83
N PRO A 96 -15.03 -4.27 -14.81
CA PRO A 96 -15.39 -3.43 -15.96
C PRO A 96 -14.25 -2.53 -16.39
N LEU A 97 -14.16 -2.23 -17.70
CA LEU A 97 -13.07 -1.42 -18.27
C LEU A 97 -13.05 0.04 -17.76
N ASP A 98 -14.17 0.53 -17.28
CA ASP A 98 -14.32 1.86 -16.66
C ASP A 98 -13.93 1.87 -15.18
N TYR A 99 -13.70 0.69 -14.58
CA TYR A 99 -13.25 0.62 -13.18
C TYR A 99 -11.89 1.31 -13.02
N HIS A 100 -11.84 2.35 -12.19
CA HIS A 100 -10.58 3.03 -11.87
C HIS A 100 -10.33 2.98 -10.35
N PRO A 101 -9.19 2.42 -9.89
CA PRO A 101 -8.99 2.09 -8.47
C PRO A 101 -8.92 3.32 -7.55
N ARG A 102 -8.64 4.52 -8.09
CA ARG A 102 -8.57 5.78 -7.30
C ARG A 102 -9.92 6.48 -7.14
N PHE A 103 -10.90 6.16 -8.01
CA PHE A 103 -12.19 6.85 -8.04
C PHE A 103 -13.32 6.01 -7.45
N GLN A 104 -12.99 4.89 -6.82
CA GLN A 104 -13.94 4.10 -6.06
C GLN A 104 -14.09 4.68 -4.66
N ASP A 105 -15.27 4.51 -4.08
CA ASP A 105 -15.46 4.74 -2.65
C ASP A 105 -14.64 3.69 -1.89
N THR A 106 -13.53 4.13 -1.29
CA THR A 106 -12.56 3.25 -0.63
C THR A 106 -12.17 3.80 0.73
N ARG A 107 -12.05 2.88 1.68
CA ARG A 107 -11.45 3.15 2.98
C ARG A 107 -9.97 2.75 2.95
N LYS A 108 -9.09 3.64 3.37
CA LYS A 108 -7.65 3.37 3.54
C LYS A 108 -7.35 3.31 5.03
N THR A 109 -6.77 2.20 5.45
CA THR A 109 -6.33 2.02 6.83
C THR A 109 -4.80 2.08 6.85
N TYR A 110 -4.26 2.92 7.72
CA TYR A 110 -2.83 3.00 7.98
C TYR A 110 -2.56 2.50 9.39
N GLU A 111 -1.52 1.67 9.54
CA GLU A 111 -1.06 1.16 10.82
C GLU A 111 0.38 1.59 11.04
N TYR A 112 0.65 2.17 12.19
CA TYR A 112 1.98 2.52 12.65
C TYR A 112 2.31 1.70 13.89
N THR A 113 3.32 0.83 13.79
CA THR A 113 3.72 -0.04 14.89
C THR A 113 4.91 0.55 15.63
N PHE A 114 4.74 0.82 16.93
CA PHE A 114 5.82 1.22 17.83
C PHE A 114 6.20 0.05 18.72
N TYR A 115 7.51 -0.25 18.78
CA TYR A 115 8.06 -1.21 19.71
C TYR A 115 8.74 -0.46 20.85
N ASN A 116 8.04 -0.33 21.98
CA ASN A 116 8.52 0.41 23.14
C ASN A 116 9.13 -0.53 24.16
N ALA A 117 10.45 -0.68 24.16
CA ALA A 117 11.20 -1.57 25.02
C ALA A 117 12.61 -1.03 25.29
N ARG A 118 13.32 -1.63 26.25
CA ARG A 118 14.72 -1.28 26.55
C ARG A 118 15.67 -1.59 25.38
N TYR A 119 15.42 -2.67 24.64
CA TYR A 119 16.22 -3.12 23.49
C TYR A 119 15.30 -3.47 22.34
N ASP A 120 15.78 -3.26 21.11
CA ASP A 120 15.05 -3.61 19.90
C ASP A 120 14.98 -5.13 19.68
N ASN A 121 13.98 -5.56 18.90
CA ASN A 121 13.81 -6.96 18.50
C ASN A 121 14.26 -7.12 17.03
N PRO A 122 15.41 -7.76 16.77
CA PRO A 122 15.93 -7.88 15.40
C PRO A 122 15.07 -8.75 14.48
N VAL A 123 14.19 -9.59 15.02
CA VAL A 123 13.29 -10.44 14.21
C VAL A 123 12.15 -9.62 13.59
N THR A 124 11.71 -8.57 14.27
CA THR A 124 10.56 -7.75 13.83
C THR A 124 10.94 -6.30 13.50
N SER A 125 12.22 -5.94 13.55
CA SER A 125 12.73 -4.57 13.40
C SER A 125 12.35 -3.89 12.08
N ARG A 126 12.03 -4.67 11.03
CA ARG A 126 11.57 -4.13 9.73
C ARG A 126 10.11 -3.68 9.73
N HIS A 127 9.33 -4.06 10.76
CA HIS A 127 7.88 -3.85 10.80
C HIS A 127 7.43 -2.97 11.95
N HIS A 128 8.36 -2.31 12.67
CA HIS A 128 8.04 -1.37 13.74
C HIS A 128 9.09 -0.27 13.85
N HIS A 129 8.69 0.82 14.49
CA HIS A 129 9.59 1.87 14.93
C HIS A 129 9.99 1.63 16.39
N PHE A 130 11.28 1.40 16.62
CA PHE A 130 11.80 1.18 17.97
C PHE A 130 11.89 2.48 18.75
N VAL A 131 11.35 2.48 19.96
CA VAL A 131 11.40 3.61 20.89
C VAL A 131 11.86 3.12 22.26
N TYR A 132 13.05 3.54 22.71
CA TYR A 132 13.60 3.13 24.00
C TYR A 132 13.09 3.95 25.18
N VAL A 133 12.63 5.19 24.92
CA VAL A 133 12.05 6.06 25.96
C VAL A 133 10.63 5.57 26.27
N PRO A 134 10.24 5.43 27.55
CA PRO A 134 8.87 5.06 27.90
C PRO A 134 7.86 6.01 27.28
N LEU A 135 6.87 5.47 26.56
CA LEU A 135 5.79 6.22 25.96
C LEU A 135 4.61 6.31 26.91
N ASP A 136 4.05 7.50 27.04
CA ASP A 136 2.79 7.74 27.78
C ASP A 136 1.61 7.47 26.83
N VAL A 137 1.17 6.22 26.85
CA VAL A 137 0.11 5.71 25.96
C VAL A 137 -1.22 6.43 26.15
N GLU A 138 -1.55 6.82 27.38
CA GLU A 138 -2.82 7.51 27.64
C GLU A 138 -2.81 8.91 27.05
N LYS A 139 -1.70 9.64 27.15
CA LYS A 139 -1.56 10.94 26.45
C LYS A 139 -1.54 10.77 24.93
N MET A 140 -0.97 9.68 24.41
CA MET A 140 -1.04 9.40 22.96
C MET A 140 -2.47 9.15 22.50
N LYS A 141 -3.28 8.41 23.26
CA LYS A 141 -4.71 8.22 22.98
C LYS A 141 -5.50 9.51 23.05
N GLU A 142 -5.24 10.32 24.08
CA GLU A 142 -5.86 11.64 24.20
C GLU A 142 -5.54 12.51 22.99
N ALA A 143 -4.25 12.61 22.61
CA ALA A 143 -3.83 13.35 21.41
C ALA A 143 -4.47 12.80 20.12
N ALA A 144 -4.56 11.49 19.97
CA ALA A 144 -5.21 10.85 18.82
C ALA A 144 -6.71 11.20 18.72
N SER A 145 -7.39 11.40 19.84
CA SER A 145 -8.81 11.77 19.86
C SER A 145 -9.09 13.11 19.18
N TYR A 146 -8.13 14.03 19.16
CA TYR A 146 -8.28 15.32 18.46
C TYR A 146 -8.28 15.22 16.94
N PHE A 147 -7.89 14.07 16.38
CA PHE A 147 -7.92 13.82 14.93
C PHE A 147 -9.21 13.14 14.48
N LEU A 148 -10.12 12.80 15.40
CA LEU A 148 -11.40 12.16 15.05
C LEU A 148 -12.34 13.17 14.38
N GLY A 149 -13.08 12.71 13.36
CA GLY A 149 -14.03 13.53 12.63
C GLY A 149 -13.45 14.13 11.36
N GLU A 150 -14.14 15.14 10.84
CA GLU A 150 -13.72 15.83 9.61
C GLU A 150 -12.82 17.01 9.95
N HIS A 151 -11.60 16.98 9.43
CA HIS A 151 -10.59 18.02 9.66
C HIS A 151 -9.90 18.43 8.36
N CYS A 152 -9.48 19.70 8.29
CA CYS A 152 -8.62 20.19 7.23
C CYS A 152 -7.15 20.05 7.66
N PHE A 153 -6.40 19.20 6.98
CA PHE A 153 -5.00 18.89 7.29
C PHE A 153 -3.98 19.74 6.50
N ILE A 154 -4.38 20.91 6.02
CA ILE A 154 -3.51 21.78 5.18
C ILE A 154 -2.18 22.12 5.87
N SER A 155 -2.19 22.33 7.18
CA SER A 155 -0.99 22.65 7.97
C SER A 155 -0.03 21.47 8.14
N MET A 156 -0.50 20.24 7.91
CA MET A 156 0.29 19.01 8.02
C MET A 156 0.69 18.45 6.65
N CYS A 157 0.32 19.15 5.58
CA CYS A 157 0.54 18.69 4.22
C CYS A 157 1.88 19.18 3.67
N SER A 158 2.52 18.37 2.83
CA SER A 158 3.70 18.82 2.08
C SER A 158 3.32 19.95 1.13
N SER A 159 4.18 20.95 0.98
CA SER A 159 4.03 22.02 -0.01
C SER A 159 3.96 21.54 -1.47
N LYS A 160 4.35 20.28 -1.71
CA LYS A 160 4.30 19.60 -3.02
C LYS A 160 3.05 18.73 -3.21
N ALA A 161 2.08 18.78 -2.28
CA ALA A 161 0.86 17.98 -2.39
C ALA A 161 0.04 18.41 -3.60
N GLN A 162 -0.25 17.45 -4.47
CA GLN A 162 -1.05 17.62 -5.69
C GLN A 162 -2.47 17.10 -5.47
N VAL A 163 -3.20 17.67 -4.51
CA VAL A 163 -4.56 17.26 -4.18
C VAL A 163 -5.50 18.45 -4.22
N THR A 164 -6.73 18.24 -4.71
CA THR A 164 -7.75 19.28 -4.83
C THR A 164 -8.46 19.58 -3.52
N SER A 165 -8.41 18.66 -2.54
CA SER A 165 -8.98 18.82 -1.19
C SER A 165 -8.08 18.15 -0.17
N LEU A 166 -7.90 18.80 0.97
CA LEU A 166 -7.15 18.33 2.14
C LEU A 166 -8.07 18.04 3.33
N SER A 167 -9.37 17.99 3.09
CA SER A 167 -10.35 17.55 4.09
C SER A 167 -10.41 16.02 4.11
N LEU A 168 -10.21 15.43 5.28
CA LEU A 168 -10.28 13.99 5.51
C LEU A 168 -11.24 13.72 6.66
N ILE A 169 -12.04 12.66 6.53
CA ILE A 169 -12.83 12.12 7.63
C ILE A 169 -12.01 11.01 8.28
N HIS A 170 -11.49 11.29 9.48
CA HIS A 170 -10.77 10.31 10.27
C HIS A 170 -11.72 9.46 11.09
N ILE A 171 -11.63 8.14 10.87
CA ILE A 171 -12.23 7.14 11.76
C ILE A 171 -11.05 6.43 12.42
N SER A 172 -10.79 6.73 13.70
CA SER A 172 -9.79 5.99 14.47
C SER A 172 -10.43 4.74 15.03
N GLU A 173 -9.90 3.59 14.67
CA GLU A 173 -10.11 2.39 15.47
C GLU A 173 -9.11 2.38 16.63
N PRO A 174 -9.47 1.81 17.79
CA PRO A 174 -8.63 1.86 18.98
C PRO A 174 -7.25 1.27 18.67
N THR A 175 -6.21 2.02 18.99
CA THR A 175 -4.82 1.60 18.94
C THR A 175 -4.65 0.32 19.76
N ARG A 176 -4.48 -0.83 19.10
CA ARG A 176 -4.04 -2.05 19.76
C ARG A 176 -2.55 -1.90 20.02
N LEU A 177 -2.19 -1.58 21.26
CA LEU A 177 -0.82 -1.72 21.72
C LEU A 177 -0.56 -3.20 21.98
N ALA A 178 0.22 -3.81 21.10
CA ALA A 178 0.90 -5.05 21.42
C ALA A 178 2.08 -4.69 22.33
N LEU A 179 1.93 -4.96 23.61
CA LEU A 179 3.03 -4.94 24.56
C LEU A 179 3.82 -6.24 24.44
#